data_1689bf6aae103ec94185aa51238e94aa
#
_entry.id   1689bf6aae103ec94185aa51238e94aa
#
_cell.length_a   1.000
_cell.length_b   1.000
_cell.length_c   1.000
_cell.angle_alpha   90.00
_cell.angle_beta   90.00
_cell.angle_gamma   90.00
#
_symmetry.space_group_name_H-M   'P 1'
#
loop_
_entity.id
_entity.type
_entity.pdbx_description
1 polymer ?
#
loop_
_entity_poly.entity_id
_entity_poly.type
_entity_poly.pdbx_seq_one_letter_code
_entity_poly.pdbx_strand_id
1 'polypeptide(L)'
;MKTLFSILCGIVLFAISGCCSIESKVSMETNAVLLDVRTPDEHKNGYLKGAVLLPLAELESKIAGKVPVKNTPIYIYCRSGRRSGIAVEKLKAVGYTKLHNLGGLKDAQEKLDLPISK
;
A
#
# COMPACT_ATOMS: atom_id res chain seq x y z
N MET A 1 57.18 12.02 12.38
CA MET A 1 56.62 11.85 12.18
C MET A 1 55.74 11.44 11.87
N LYS A 2 55.47 11.25 11.85
CA LYS A 2 54.70 10.85 11.51
C LYS A 2 53.71 10.55 11.09
N THR A 3 53.43 10.42 10.95
CA THR A 3 52.57 10.17 10.56
C THR A 3 51.64 9.81 10.23
N LEU A 4 51.35 9.62 10.11
CA LEU A 4 50.44 9.33 9.76
C LEU A 4 49.56 8.92 9.34
N PHE A 5 49.37 8.69 9.24
CA PHE A 5 48.55 8.32 8.87
C PHE A 5 47.61 7.96 8.49
N SER A 6 47.39 7.94 8.49
CA SER A 6 46.56 7.61 8.18
C SER A 6 45.70 7.33 7.86
N ILE A 7 45.37 7.23 7.70
CA ILE A 7 44.56 6.95 7.39
C ILE A 7 43.68 6.59 7.04
N LEU A 8 43.41 6.34 7.02
CA LEU A 8 42.59 5.97 6.70
C LEU A 8 41.65 5.66 6.39
N CYS A 9 41.41 5.65 6.25
CA CYS A 9 40.58 5.43 6.00
C CYS A 9 39.74 4.98 5.53
N GLY A 10 39.37 4.86 5.47
CA GLY A 10 38.65 4.36 4.97
C GLY A 10 37.68 4.13 4.78
N ILE A 11 37.47 3.91 4.83
CA ILE A 11 36.60 3.58 4.59
C ILE A 11 35.68 3.28 4.14
N VAL A 12 35.42 3.10 4.08
CA VAL A 12 34.56 2.82 3.69
C VAL A 12 33.68 2.42 3.32
N LEU A 13 33.47 2.24 3.41
CA LEU A 13 32.58 1.85 3.07
C LEU A 13 31.68 1.49 2.58
N PHE A 14 31.64 1.26 2.64
CA PHE A 14 30.79 0.94 2.19
C PHE A 14 29.84 0.53 1.82
N ALA A 15 29.69 0.55 1.90
CA ALA A 15 28.89 0.21 1.58
C ALA A 15 28.01 -0.01 1.28
N ILE A 16 27.75 -0.13 1.27
CA ILE A 16 26.93 -0.35 0.99
C ILE A 16 26.15 -0.65 0.50
N SER A 17 26.03 -0.94 0.38
CA SER A 17 25.34 -1.22 -0.06
C SER A 17 24.49 -1.57 -0.28
N GLY A 18 24.15 -1.71 -0.30
CA GLY A 18 23.38 -2.22 -0.58
C GLY A 18 22.45 -2.17 -0.63
N CYS A 19 22.21 -2.22 -0.55
CA CYS A 19 21.37 -2.30 -0.60
C CYS A 19 20.44 -2.40 -1.03
N CYS A 20 20.13 -2.49 -1.21
CA CYS A 20 19.38 -2.58 -1.59
C CYS A 20 18.41 -3.00 -1.76
N SER A 21 17.99 -3.26 -1.59
CA SER A 21 17.23 -3.77 -1.66
C SER A 21 16.12 -3.61 -1.63
N ILE A 22 15.69 -3.42 -1.76
CA ILE A 22 14.82 -3.29 -1.92
C ILE A 22 13.61 -3.55 -1.72
N GLU A 23 13.24 -3.68 -1.21
CA GLU A 23 12.23 -3.97 -0.98
C GLU A 23 11.33 -3.22 -1.06
N SER A 24 10.49 -3.25 -1.42
CA SER A 24 9.41 -2.42 -1.68
C SER A 24 8.26 -2.66 -0.76
N LYS A 25 8.58 -3.01 0.42
CA LYS A 25 7.56 -3.13 1.44
C LYS A 25 7.01 -1.76 1.75
N VAL A 26 5.70 -1.70 1.94
CA VAL A 26 4.98 -0.47 2.25
C VAL A 26 4.43 -0.59 3.66
N SER A 27 4.67 0.42 4.48
CA SER A 27 4.05 0.53 5.80
C SER A 27 2.83 1.41 5.67
N MET A 28 1.68 0.91 6.08
CA MET A 28 0.47 1.74 6.07
C MET A 28 0.55 2.79 7.17
N GLU A 29 0.11 3.99 6.84
CA GLU A 29 0.08 5.08 7.82
C GLU A 29 -0.91 4.75 8.94
N THR A 30 -0.72 5.39 10.07
CA THR A 30 -1.65 5.30 11.18
C THR A 30 -3.03 5.78 10.73
N ASN A 31 -4.07 5.12 11.15
CA ASN A 31 -5.46 5.40 10.78
C ASN A 31 -5.79 5.12 9.32
N ALA A 32 -4.90 4.43 8.61
CA ALA A 32 -5.15 4.07 7.22
C ALA A 32 -6.26 3.04 7.11
N VAL A 33 -6.96 3.08 5.99
CA VAL A 33 -7.99 2.10 5.65
C VAL A 33 -7.49 1.29 4.47
N LEU A 34 -7.62 -0.01 4.56
CA LEU A 34 -7.27 -0.92 3.47
C LEU A 34 -8.57 -1.35 2.79
N LEU A 35 -8.74 -1.00 1.52
CA LEU A 35 -9.96 -1.29 0.79
C LEU A 35 -9.74 -2.39 -0.25
N ASP A 36 -10.66 -3.34 -0.25
CA ASP A 36 -10.78 -4.34 -1.29
C ASP A 36 -11.96 -3.94 -2.16
N VAL A 37 -11.70 -3.53 -3.40
CA VAL A 37 -12.75 -3.07 -4.30
C VAL A 37 -13.22 -4.15 -5.27
N ARG A 38 -12.95 -5.42 -4.92
CA ARG A 38 -13.41 -6.57 -5.69
C ARG A 38 -14.88 -6.86 -5.36
N THR A 39 -15.39 -7.93 -5.95
CA THR A 39 -16.75 -8.37 -5.66
C THR A 39 -16.80 -9.11 -4.33
N PRO A 40 -17.99 -9.26 -3.73
CA PRO A 40 -18.14 -10.05 -2.51
C PRO A 40 -17.66 -11.49 -2.66
N ASP A 41 -17.91 -12.11 -3.83
CA ASP A 41 -17.45 -13.48 -4.06
C ASP A 41 -15.94 -13.59 -4.05
N GLU A 42 -15.26 -12.64 -4.67
CA GLU A 42 -13.80 -12.62 -4.67
C GLU A 42 -13.26 -12.42 -3.25
N HIS A 43 -13.85 -11.51 -2.52
CA HIS A 43 -13.45 -11.24 -1.14
C HIS A 43 -13.64 -12.48 -0.26
N LYS A 44 -14.77 -13.15 -0.42
CA LYS A 44 -15.09 -14.35 0.33
C LYS A 44 -14.06 -15.46 0.14
N ASN A 45 -13.47 -15.52 -1.05
CA ASN A 45 -12.46 -16.55 -1.37
C ASN A 45 -11.06 -16.20 -0.88
N GLY A 46 -10.89 -15.08 -0.23
CA GLY A 46 -9.61 -14.67 0.33
C GLY A 46 -9.38 -13.18 0.18
N TYR A 47 -8.95 -12.53 1.25
CA TYR A 47 -8.71 -11.10 1.27
C TYR A 47 -7.55 -10.82 2.21
N LEU A 48 -6.92 -9.66 2.06
CA LEU A 48 -5.84 -9.27 2.97
C LEU A 48 -6.40 -9.00 4.35
N LYS A 49 -5.73 -9.50 5.36
CA LYS A 49 -6.15 -9.29 6.74
C LYS A 49 -6.34 -7.80 7.00
N GLY A 50 -7.49 -7.44 7.54
CA GLY A 50 -7.84 -6.05 7.84
C GLY A 50 -8.50 -5.30 6.71
N ALA A 51 -8.62 -5.89 5.52
CA ALA A 51 -9.25 -5.21 4.40
C ALA A 51 -10.76 -5.09 4.60
N VAL A 52 -11.28 -3.92 4.25
CA VAL A 52 -12.71 -3.65 4.24
C VAL A 52 -13.20 -3.82 2.82
N LEU A 53 -14.23 -4.63 2.64
CA LEU A 53 -14.81 -4.83 1.31
C LEU A 53 -15.68 -3.64 0.94
N LEU A 54 -15.39 -3.05 -0.21
CA LEU A 54 -16.21 -1.99 -0.78
C LEU A 54 -16.14 -2.12 -2.29
N PRO A 55 -17.02 -2.91 -2.90
CA PRO A 55 -16.96 -3.16 -4.33
C PRO A 55 -16.97 -1.88 -5.15
N LEU A 56 -16.24 -1.88 -6.25
CA LEU A 56 -16.11 -0.70 -7.09
C LEU A 56 -17.46 -0.10 -7.48
N ALA A 57 -18.45 -0.95 -7.76
CA ALA A 57 -19.78 -0.49 -8.15
C ALA A 57 -20.51 0.30 -7.06
N GLU A 58 -20.12 0.09 -5.80
CA GLU A 58 -20.77 0.74 -4.66
C GLU A 58 -19.89 1.82 -4.04
N LEU A 59 -18.71 2.01 -4.59
CA LEU A 59 -17.69 2.84 -3.96
C LEU A 59 -18.18 4.25 -3.68
N GLU A 60 -18.66 4.93 -4.71
CA GLU A 60 -19.04 6.34 -4.57
C GLU A 60 -20.20 6.55 -3.61
N SER A 61 -21.14 5.62 -3.57
CA SER A 61 -22.31 5.78 -2.71
C SER A 61 -22.04 5.44 -1.25
N LYS A 62 -21.00 4.65 -0.98
CA LYS A 62 -20.76 4.13 0.37
C LYS A 62 -19.47 4.59 1.03
N ILE A 63 -18.58 5.22 0.27
CA ILE A 63 -17.27 5.56 0.83
C ILE A 63 -17.36 6.54 2.00
N ALA A 64 -18.26 7.50 1.92
CA ALA A 64 -18.38 8.50 2.98
C ALA A 64 -18.77 7.89 4.33
N GLY A 65 -19.57 6.82 4.30
CA GLY A 65 -19.93 6.11 5.53
C GLY A 65 -18.80 5.25 6.07
N LYS A 66 -17.94 4.75 5.19
CA LYS A 66 -16.81 3.92 5.59
C LYS A 66 -15.60 4.76 5.99
N VAL A 67 -15.36 5.85 5.29
CA VAL A 67 -14.20 6.70 5.50
C VAL A 67 -14.68 8.16 5.46
N PRO A 68 -15.22 8.66 6.58
CA PRO A 68 -15.83 10.01 6.58
C PRO A 68 -14.81 11.15 6.46
N VAL A 69 -13.56 10.92 6.83
CA VAL A 69 -12.54 11.97 6.80
C VAL A 69 -11.75 11.90 5.50
N LYS A 70 -11.78 12.98 4.73
CA LYS A 70 -11.23 13.00 3.38
C LYS A 70 -9.71 12.88 3.30
N ASN A 71 -8.99 13.21 4.35
CA ASN A 71 -7.54 13.05 4.35
C ASN A 71 -7.07 11.75 5.02
N THR A 72 -7.99 10.81 5.24
CA THR A 72 -7.62 9.48 5.72
C THR A 72 -6.81 8.77 4.65
N PRO A 73 -5.66 8.20 4.99
CA PRO A 73 -4.91 7.41 4.01
C PRO A 73 -5.70 6.16 3.63
N ILE A 74 -5.86 5.92 2.33
CA ILE A 74 -6.61 4.77 1.83
C ILE A 74 -5.70 3.97 0.91
N TYR A 75 -5.52 2.70 1.24
CA TYR A 75 -4.75 1.77 0.44
C TYR A 75 -5.75 0.84 -0.24
N ILE A 76 -5.64 0.70 -1.55
CA ILE A 76 -6.69 0.08 -2.36
C ILE A 76 -6.09 -1.02 -3.21
N TYR A 77 -6.74 -2.18 -3.23
CA TYR A 77 -6.34 -3.25 -4.12
C TYR A 77 -7.56 -3.91 -4.76
N CYS A 78 -7.30 -4.64 -5.83
CA CYS A 78 -8.32 -5.45 -6.48
C CYS A 78 -7.68 -6.78 -6.89
N ARG A 79 -8.16 -7.40 -7.94
CA ARG A 79 -7.59 -8.67 -8.37
C ARG A 79 -6.30 -8.47 -9.16
N SER A 80 -6.25 -7.49 -10.04
CA SER A 80 -5.13 -7.28 -10.95
C SER A 80 -4.64 -5.84 -11.04
N GLY A 81 -5.27 -4.91 -10.33
CA GLY A 81 -4.88 -3.50 -10.30
C GLY A 81 -5.73 -2.58 -11.15
N ARG A 82 -6.53 -3.10 -12.07
CA ARG A 82 -7.35 -2.27 -12.95
C ARG A 82 -8.49 -1.57 -12.21
N ARG A 83 -9.25 -2.33 -11.43
CA ARG A 83 -10.35 -1.75 -10.67
C ARG A 83 -9.86 -0.82 -9.57
N SER A 84 -8.73 -1.15 -8.95
CA SER A 84 -8.18 -0.28 -7.91
C SER A 84 -7.69 1.04 -8.50
N GLY A 85 -7.19 1.04 -9.74
CA GLY A 85 -6.85 2.28 -10.44
C GLY A 85 -8.08 3.14 -10.69
N ILE A 86 -9.18 2.53 -11.11
CA ILE A 86 -10.44 3.24 -11.30
C ILE A 86 -10.94 3.80 -9.97
N ALA A 87 -10.82 2.99 -8.90
CA ALA A 87 -11.24 3.41 -7.56
C ALA A 87 -10.48 4.66 -7.11
N VAL A 88 -9.17 4.70 -7.35
CA VAL A 88 -8.36 5.87 -7.00
C VAL A 88 -8.90 7.12 -7.70
N GLU A 89 -9.21 7.03 -9.00
CA GLU A 89 -9.72 8.18 -9.73
C GLU A 89 -11.10 8.62 -9.21
N LYS A 90 -11.96 7.67 -8.89
CA LYS A 90 -13.28 7.99 -8.34
C LYS A 90 -13.16 8.66 -6.98
N LEU A 91 -12.25 8.18 -6.14
CA LEU A 91 -12.06 8.74 -4.80
C LEU A 91 -11.44 10.14 -4.86
N LYS A 92 -10.52 10.36 -5.79
CA LYS A 92 -10.01 11.71 -6.02
C LYS A 92 -11.13 12.67 -6.38
N ALA A 93 -12.02 12.24 -7.25
CA ALA A 93 -13.12 13.09 -7.73
C ALA A 93 -14.05 13.50 -6.60
N VAL A 94 -14.17 12.69 -5.54
CA VAL A 94 -15.04 13.05 -4.40
C VAL A 94 -14.25 13.59 -3.22
N GLY A 95 -12.97 13.93 -3.42
CA GLY A 95 -12.22 14.74 -2.46
C GLY A 95 -11.22 14.03 -1.57
N TYR A 96 -11.01 12.73 -1.75
CA TYR A 96 -10.01 12.02 -0.96
C TYR A 96 -8.61 12.35 -1.49
N THR A 97 -7.66 12.60 -0.59
CA THR A 97 -6.36 13.15 -0.95
C THR A 97 -5.17 12.22 -0.75
N LYS A 98 -5.32 11.18 0.07
CA LYS A 98 -4.20 10.27 0.37
C LYS A 98 -4.53 8.87 -0.11
N LEU A 99 -4.33 8.63 -1.40
CA LEU A 99 -4.75 7.40 -2.05
C LEU A 99 -3.54 6.63 -2.57
N HIS A 100 -3.53 5.33 -2.31
CA HIS A 100 -2.44 4.44 -2.72
C HIS A 100 -3.01 3.23 -3.43
N ASN A 101 -2.65 3.06 -4.70
CA ASN A 101 -3.06 1.89 -5.46
C ASN A 101 -2.03 0.78 -5.25
N LEU A 102 -2.42 -0.29 -4.60
CA LEU A 102 -1.53 -1.41 -4.32
C LEU A 102 -1.50 -2.45 -5.43
N GLY A 103 -2.38 -2.31 -6.41
CA GLY A 103 -2.42 -3.27 -7.51
C GLY A 103 -3.33 -4.45 -7.23
N GLY A 104 -2.92 -5.63 -7.63
CA GLY A 104 -3.69 -6.85 -7.40
C GLY A 104 -3.51 -7.39 -6.00
N LEU A 105 -4.30 -8.39 -5.67
CA LEU A 105 -4.24 -9.03 -4.35
C LEU A 105 -2.84 -9.52 -4.01
N LYS A 106 -2.21 -10.17 -4.98
CA LYS A 106 -0.87 -10.72 -4.76
C LYS A 106 0.16 -9.62 -4.58
N ASP A 107 0.09 -8.58 -5.40
CA ASP A 107 0.99 -7.43 -5.28
C ASP A 107 0.81 -6.74 -3.93
N ALA A 108 -0.44 -6.54 -3.53
CA ALA A 108 -0.75 -5.89 -2.26
C ALA A 108 -0.26 -6.73 -1.09
N GLN A 109 -0.43 -8.06 -1.19
CA GLN A 109 0.04 -8.97 -0.16
C GLN A 109 1.56 -8.85 0.03
N GLU A 110 2.30 -8.79 -1.05
CA GLU A 110 3.75 -8.68 -0.98
C GLU A 110 4.18 -7.32 -0.45
N LYS A 111 3.53 -6.26 -0.91
CA LYS A 111 3.87 -4.91 -0.48
C LYS A 111 3.60 -4.67 0.99
N LEU A 112 2.49 -5.17 1.50
CA LEU A 112 2.10 -4.94 2.88
C LEU A 112 2.55 -6.06 3.82
N ASP A 113 2.99 -7.18 3.27
CA ASP A 113 3.40 -8.34 4.06
C ASP A 113 2.29 -8.79 5.01
N LEU A 114 1.07 -8.88 4.48
CA LEU A 114 -0.10 -9.30 5.25
C LEU A 114 -0.57 -10.68 4.83
N PRO A 115 -1.10 -11.46 5.77
CA PRO A 115 -1.65 -12.78 5.42
C PRO A 115 -3.01 -12.64 4.75
N ILE A 116 -3.38 -13.70 4.05
CA ILE A 116 -4.71 -13.81 3.45
C ILE A 116 -5.64 -14.39 4.51
N SER A 117 -6.81 -13.78 4.65
CA SER A 117 -7.89 -14.25 5.51
C SER A 117 -9.02 -14.81 4.66
N LYS A 118 -9.87 -15.59 5.25
CA LYS A 118 -11.08 -16.10 4.58
C LYS A 118 -12.28 -16.01 5.48
#